data_6a0480141457886b003631a7e72fba9d
#
_entry.id   6a0480141457886b003631a7e72fba9d
#
_cell.length_a   1.000
_cell.length_b   1.000
_cell.length_c   1.000
_cell.angle_alpha   90.00
_cell.angle_beta   90.00
_cell.angle_gamma   90.00
#
_symmetry.space_group_name_H-M   'P 1'
#
loop_
_entity.id
_entity.type
_entity.pdbx_description
1 polymer ?
#
loop_
_entity_poly.entity_id
_entity_poly.type
_entity_poly.pdbx_seq_one_letter_code
_entity_poly.pdbx_strand_id
1 'polypeptide(L)'
;MAQARPLFEFSAGGVVVDDEGRILLIRARDLRNRAVWTLPKGALVAGESNAEAALREVREETGYRCEVVRELPPVTYWFQRSGQRVRKTVRWFLMRPLEKVGDHDHEVDEVDWVPRDDALTRLRYDSDRRLVNSL
;
A
#
# COMPACT_ATOMS: atom_id res chain seq x y z
N MET A 1 33.02 -16.48 -10.12
CA MET A 1 32.40 -15.14 -10.05
C MET A 1 31.32 -15.11 -8.98
N ALA A 2 31.42 -14.20 -8.04
CA ALA A 2 30.43 -14.09 -7.01
C ALA A 2 29.13 -13.53 -7.58
N GLN A 3 27.99 -14.14 -7.24
CA GLN A 3 26.69 -13.60 -7.59
C GLN A 3 26.39 -12.39 -6.68
N ALA A 4 25.79 -11.36 -7.27
CA ALA A 4 25.34 -10.23 -6.48
C ALA A 4 24.31 -10.70 -5.45
N ARG A 5 24.43 -10.24 -4.20
CA ARG A 5 23.46 -10.52 -3.15
C ARG A 5 22.16 -9.79 -3.45
N PRO A 6 21.01 -10.41 -3.17
CA PRO A 6 19.74 -9.71 -3.32
C PRO A 6 19.64 -8.53 -2.36
N LEU A 7 18.96 -7.48 -2.79
CA LEU A 7 18.55 -6.38 -1.92
C LEU A 7 17.28 -6.76 -1.17
N PHE A 8 17.17 -6.22 0.05
CA PHE A 8 15.96 -6.35 0.86
C PHE A 8 15.35 -4.97 1.01
N GLU A 9 14.06 -4.85 0.67
CA GLU A 9 13.32 -3.61 0.84
C GLU A 9 12.12 -3.84 1.74
N PHE A 10 11.78 -2.82 2.53
CA PHE A 10 10.67 -2.88 3.48
C PHE A 10 9.76 -1.69 3.25
N SER A 11 8.47 -1.99 3.18
CA SER A 11 7.43 -0.98 3.05
C SER A 11 6.32 -1.27 4.06
N ALA A 12 5.48 -0.28 4.27
CA ALA A 12 4.29 -0.43 5.09
C ALA A 12 3.13 0.31 4.42
N GLY A 13 1.93 -0.20 4.63
CA GLY A 13 0.75 0.40 4.05
C GLY A 13 -0.53 0.02 4.78
N GLY A 14 -1.63 0.52 4.30
CA GLY A 14 -2.90 0.33 4.95
C GLY A 14 -4.03 -0.08 4.01
N VAL A 15 -4.89 -0.95 4.54
CA VAL A 15 -6.20 -1.22 3.97
C VAL A 15 -7.18 -0.39 4.81
N VAL A 16 -7.66 0.71 4.24
CA VAL A 16 -8.50 1.67 4.94
C VAL A 16 -9.95 1.38 4.61
N VAL A 17 -10.73 1.08 5.64
CA VAL A 17 -12.15 0.75 5.50
C VAL A 17 -12.97 1.73 6.32
N ASP A 18 -13.96 2.36 5.68
CA ASP A 18 -14.85 3.30 6.37
C ASP A 18 -16.04 2.60 7.02
N ASP A 19 -16.92 3.37 7.68
CA ASP A 19 -18.07 2.84 8.38
C ASP A 19 -19.11 2.20 7.45
N GLU A 20 -19.05 2.49 6.16
CA GLU A 20 -19.92 1.89 5.14
C GLU A 20 -19.31 0.68 4.46
N GLY A 21 -18.12 0.25 4.91
CA GLY A 21 -17.40 -0.88 4.33
C GLY A 21 -16.69 -0.57 3.02
N ARG A 22 -16.57 0.70 2.64
CA ARG A 22 -15.85 1.11 1.44
C ARG A 22 -14.35 1.10 1.72
N ILE A 23 -13.59 0.77 0.68
CA ILE A 23 -12.13 0.64 0.74
C ILE A 23 -11.50 1.78 -0.04
N LEU A 24 -10.46 2.36 0.53
CA LEU A 24 -9.73 3.47 -0.07
C LEU A 24 -8.64 2.93 -1.00
N LEU A 25 -8.77 3.23 -2.29
CA LEU A 25 -7.80 2.86 -3.31
C LEU A 25 -7.10 4.09 -3.86
N ILE A 26 -5.89 3.89 -4.34
CA ILE A 26 -5.15 4.89 -5.10
C ILE A 26 -4.92 4.40 -6.51
N ARG A 27 -4.90 5.33 -7.47
CA ARG A 27 -4.40 5.06 -8.82
C ARG A 27 -3.03 5.69 -8.95
N ALA A 28 -2.04 4.86 -9.22
CA ALA A 28 -0.65 5.27 -9.29
C ALA A 28 0.04 4.57 -10.47
N ARG A 29 1.27 4.95 -10.76
CA ARG A 29 2.03 4.39 -11.87
C ARG A 29 2.83 3.17 -11.43
N ASP A 30 2.74 2.09 -12.21
CA ASP A 30 3.58 0.91 -12.00
C ASP A 30 4.98 1.12 -12.59
N LEU A 31 5.85 0.10 -12.52
CA LEU A 31 7.21 0.18 -13.05
C LEU A 31 7.29 0.39 -14.57
N ARG A 32 6.19 0.11 -15.29
CA ARG A 32 6.07 0.35 -16.73
C ARG A 32 5.33 1.65 -17.04
N ASN A 33 5.19 2.52 -16.03
CA ASN A 33 4.48 3.79 -16.14
C ASN A 33 3.01 3.66 -16.55
N ARG A 34 2.36 2.55 -16.23
CA ARG A 34 0.94 2.34 -16.46
C ARG A 34 0.16 2.72 -15.20
N ALA A 35 -0.97 3.42 -15.38
CA ALA A 35 -1.85 3.74 -14.27
C ALA A 35 -2.58 2.47 -13.80
N VAL A 36 -2.44 2.15 -12.51
CA VAL A 36 -3.07 0.98 -11.90
C VAL A 36 -3.69 1.33 -10.56
N TRP A 37 -4.78 0.64 -10.21
CA TRP A 37 -5.37 0.76 -8.88
C TRP A 37 -4.68 -0.16 -7.91
N THR A 38 -4.33 0.36 -6.75
CA THR A 38 -3.59 -0.36 -5.72
C THR A 38 -3.93 0.17 -4.33
N LEU A 39 -3.46 -0.52 -3.31
CA LEU A 39 -3.56 -0.07 -1.93
C LEU A 39 -2.40 0.88 -1.60
N PRO A 40 -2.62 1.90 -0.77
CA PRO A 40 -1.57 2.86 -0.42
C PRO A 40 -0.49 2.21 0.45
N LYS A 41 0.78 2.45 0.09
CA LYS A 41 1.96 1.96 0.80
C LYS A 41 3.20 2.72 0.37
N GLY A 42 4.24 2.62 1.16
CA GLY A 42 5.54 3.17 0.79
C GLY A 42 6.66 2.73 1.72
N ALA A 43 7.88 3.17 1.42
CA ALA A 43 9.08 2.76 2.12
C ALA A 43 9.12 3.27 3.56
N LEU A 44 9.70 2.45 4.45
CA LEU A 44 9.98 2.88 5.81
C LEU A 44 11.09 3.94 5.83
N VAL A 45 10.96 4.89 6.73
CA VAL A 45 12.00 5.86 7.04
C VAL A 45 12.68 5.43 8.34
N ALA A 46 13.99 5.68 8.43
CA ALA A 46 14.76 5.32 9.62
C ALA A 46 14.11 5.92 10.87
N GLY A 47 13.98 5.08 11.91
CA GLY A 47 13.39 5.48 13.20
C GLY A 47 11.88 5.32 13.28
N GLU A 48 11.19 5.00 12.16
CA GLU A 48 9.76 4.71 12.19
C GLU A 48 9.49 3.24 12.55
N SER A 49 8.42 3.01 13.32
CA SER A 49 7.83 1.68 13.41
C SER A 49 7.09 1.36 12.12
N ASN A 50 6.77 0.08 11.89
CA ASN A 50 5.96 -0.32 10.74
C ASN A 50 4.59 0.39 10.72
N ALA A 51 3.94 0.49 11.88
CA ALA A 51 2.64 1.15 11.99
C ALA A 51 2.73 2.65 11.71
N GLU A 52 3.76 3.32 12.22
CA GLU A 52 4.00 4.75 11.96
C GLU A 52 4.23 5.01 10.48
N ALA A 53 5.04 4.18 9.83
CA ALA A 53 5.31 4.28 8.40
C ALA A 53 4.02 4.07 7.60
N ALA A 54 3.21 3.07 7.96
CA ALA A 54 1.95 2.80 7.29
C ALA A 54 0.97 3.99 7.39
N LEU A 55 0.84 4.56 8.58
CA LEU A 55 -0.03 5.74 8.80
C LEU A 55 0.46 6.95 8.01
N ARG A 56 1.76 7.19 7.99
CA ARG A 56 2.36 8.28 7.23
C ARG A 56 2.14 8.12 5.73
N GLU A 57 2.43 6.93 5.19
CA GLU A 57 2.28 6.67 3.76
C GLU A 57 0.82 6.77 3.31
N VAL A 58 -0.12 6.25 4.10
CA VAL A 58 -1.55 6.39 3.79
C VAL A 58 -1.93 7.88 3.75
N ARG A 59 -1.48 8.66 4.71
CA ARG A 59 -1.78 10.11 4.74
C ARG A 59 -1.19 10.82 3.52
N GLU A 60 0.07 10.54 3.17
CA GLU A 60 0.73 11.17 2.03
C GLU A 60 0.05 10.80 0.71
N GLU A 61 -0.28 9.53 0.53
CA GLU A 61 -0.84 9.05 -0.73
C GLU A 61 -2.34 9.29 -0.88
N THR A 62 -3.08 9.45 0.21
CA THR A 62 -4.54 9.58 0.16
C THR A 62 -5.09 10.88 0.72
N GLY A 63 -4.34 11.56 1.56
CA GLY A 63 -4.81 12.75 2.29
C GLY A 63 -5.61 12.43 3.53
N TYR A 64 -5.69 11.18 3.95
CA TYR A 64 -6.47 10.79 5.13
C TYR A 64 -5.58 10.45 6.31
N ARG A 65 -5.90 11.03 7.47
CA ARG A 65 -5.39 10.61 8.77
C ARG A 65 -6.24 9.45 9.27
N CYS A 66 -5.60 8.36 9.62
CA CYS A 66 -6.26 7.12 10.01
C CYS A 66 -5.77 6.64 11.38
N GLU A 67 -6.45 5.63 11.91
CA GLU A 67 -5.97 4.87 13.05
C GLU A 67 -5.87 3.39 12.68
N VAL A 68 -4.92 2.71 13.29
CA VAL A 68 -4.71 1.28 13.08
C VAL A 68 -5.73 0.50 13.90
N VAL A 69 -6.42 -0.42 13.23
CA VAL A 69 -7.33 -1.36 13.89
C VAL A 69 -6.59 -2.63 14.29
N ARG A 70 -5.82 -3.22 13.35
CA ARG A 70 -4.99 -4.39 13.61
C ARG A 70 -3.96 -4.60 12.50
N GLU A 71 -2.93 -5.36 12.78
CA GLU A 71 -1.96 -5.79 11.78
C GLU A 71 -2.54 -6.91 10.94
N LEU A 72 -2.25 -6.88 9.64
CA LEU A 72 -2.61 -7.92 8.68
C LEU A 72 -1.38 -8.77 8.37
N PRO A 73 -1.54 -9.94 7.74
CA PRO A 73 -0.38 -10.75 7.35
C PRO A 73 0.54 -9.98 6.39
N PRO A 74 1.86 -10.05 6.59
CA PRO A 74 2.80 -9.39 5.68
C PRO A 74 2.80 -10.08 4.32
N VAL A 75 3.17 -9.32 3.29
CA VAL A 75 3.31 -9.83 1.92
C VAL A 75 4.77 -9.69 1.50
N THR A 76 5.35 -10.77 1.01
CA THR A 76 6.73 -10.78 0.51
C THR A 76 6.71 -11.22 -0.95
N TYR A 77 7.44 -10.49 -1.80
CA TYR A 77 7.60 -10.85 -3.20
C TYR A 77 8.98 -10.48 -3.72
N TRP A 78 9.34 -11.11 -4.84
CA TRP A 78 10.61 -10.88 -5.50
C TRP A 78 10.39 -10.19 -6.82
N PHE A 79 11.30 -9.28 -7.19
CA PHE A 79 11.33 -8.67 -8.51
C PHE A 79 12.75 -8.29 -8.87
N GLN A 80 12.95 -7.88 -10.12
CA GLN A 80 14.24 -7.37 -10.59
C GLN A 80 14.15 -5.90 -10.91
N ARG A 81 15.19 -5.18 -10.52
CA ARG A 81 15.35 -3.76 -10.84
C ARG A 81 16.78 -3.54 -11.27
N SER A 82 16.99 -3.04 -12.50
CA SER A 82 18.33 -2.81 -13.06
C SER A 82 19.23 -4.05 -12.99
N GLY A 83 18.65 -5.22 -13.29
CA GLY A 83 19.37 -6.49 -13.28
C GLY A 83 19.61 -7.09 -11.89
N GLN A 84 19.17 -6.42 -10.83
CA GLN A 84 19.38 -6.87 -9.46
C GLN A 84 18.10 -7.47 -8.88
N ARG A 85 18.22 -8.61 -8.20
CA ARG A 85 17.11 -9.23 -7.49
C ARG A 85 16.78 -8.44 -6.24
N VAL A 86 15.49 -8.15 -6.04
CA VAL A 86 14.99 -7.44 -4.87
C VAL A 86 13.94 -8.30 -4.18
N ARG A 87 14.10 -8.49 -2.87
CA ARG A 87 13.06 -9.10 -2.03
C ARG A 87 12.38 -7.99 -1.25
N LYS A 88 11.09 -7.80 -1.50
CA LYS A 88 10.32 -6.76 -0.84
C LYS A 88 9.32 -7.36 0.13
N THR A 89 9.32 -6.87 1.35
CA THR A 89 8.32 -7.22 2.37
C THR A 89 7.49 -5.99 2.67
N VAL A 90 6.19 -6.14 2.58
CA VAL A 90 5.23 -5.08 2.91
C VAL A 90 4.47 -5.49 4.16
N ARG A 91 4.50 -4.64 5.18
CA ARG A 91 3.71 -4.77 6.40
C ARG A 91 2.39 -4.02 6.21
N TRP A 92 1.29 -4.73 6.34
CA TRP A 92 -0.03 -4.19 6.11
C TRP A 92 -0.83 -4.04 7.39
N PHE A 93 -1.65 -3.00 7.46
CA PHE A 93 -2.49 -2.70 8.62
C PHE A 93 -3.90 -2.40 8.16
N LEU A 94 -4.88 -3.01 8.83
CA LEU A 94 -6.27 -2.59 8.70
C LEU A 94 -6.43 -1.27 9.44
N MET A 95 -6.99 -0.28 8.76
CA MET A 95 -7.13 1.08 9.29
C MET A 95 -8.57 1.58 9.17
N ARG A 96 -8.90 2.52 10.03
CA ARG A 96 -10.14 3.28 9.99
C ARG A 96 -9.80 4.75 9.72
N PRO A 97 -10.52 5.43 8.79
CA PRO A 97 -10.28 6.85 8.56
C PRO A 97 -10.80 7.68 9.72
N LEU A 98 -10.05 8.71 10.10
CA LEU A 98 -10.45 9.67 11.12
C LEU A 98 -10.91 10.98 10.49
N GLU A 99 -10.08 11.54 9.58
CA GLU A 99 -10.43 12.78 8.88
C GLU A 99 -9.57 12.95 7.62
N LYS A 100 -10.10 13.70 6.66
CA LYS A 100 -9.31 14.13 5.51
C LYS A 100 -8.53 15.37 5.92
N VAL A 101 -7.19 15.30 5.83
CA VAL A 101 -6.30 16.37 6.28
C VAL A 101 -5.57 17.09 5.14
N GLY A 102 -5.71 16.61 3.91
CA GLY A 102 -5.06 17.19 2.75
C GLY A 102 -5.37 16.45 1.47
N ASP A 103 -4.63 16.80 0.42
CA ASP A 103 -4.70 16.09 -0.86
C ASP A 103 -3.67 14.97 -0.90
N HIS A 104 -3.84 14.05 -1.85
CA HIS A 104 -2.83 13.05 -2.15
C HIS A 104 -1.59 13.73 -2.76
N ASP A 105 -0.43 13.05 -2.68
CA ASP A 105 0.80 13.58 -3.26
C ASP A 105 0.81 13.44 -4.80
N HIS A 106 1.88 13.98 -5.42
CA HIS A 106 2.01 14.00 -6.89
C HIS A 106 2.26 12.62 -7.51
N GLU A 107 2.62 11.62 -6.71
CA GLU A 107 2.84 10.26 -7.21
C GLU A 107 1.53 9.50 -7.42
N VAL A 108 0.44 10.03 -6.90
CA VAL A 108 -0.90 9.44 -6.99
C VAL A 108 -1.74 10.27 -7.95
N ASP A 109 -2.34 9.62 -8.95
CA ASP A 109 -3.20 10.28 -9.93
C ASP A 109 -4.61 10.51 -9.39
N GLU A 110 -5.12 9.57 -8.59
CA GLU A 110 -6.51 9.60 -8.14
C GLU A 110 -6.66 8.77 -6.85
N VAL A 111 -7.60 9.17 -6.00
CA VAL A 111 -7.99 8.46 -4.79
C VAL A 111 -9.49 8.23 -4.85
N ASP A 112 -9.94 7.01 -4.53
CA ASP A 112 -11.36 6.67 -4.59
C ASP A 112 -11.77 5.75 -3.45
N TRP A 113 -12.95 6.01 -2.89
CA TRP A 113 -13.63 5.13 -1.95
C TRP A 113 -14.54 4.20 -2.74
N VAL A 114 -14.29 2.90 -2.69
CA VAL A 114 -15.07 1.95 -3.49
C VAL A 114 -15.64 0.83 -2.61
N PRO A 115 -16.83 0.31 -2.97
CA PRO A 115 -17.34 -0.89 -2.33
C PRO A 115 -16.37 -2.06 -2.50
N ARG A 116 -16.39 -3.00 -1.57
CA ARG A 116 -15.46 -4.13 -1.55
C ARG A 116 -15.40 -4.89 -2.88
N ASP A 117 -16.57 -5.19 -3.48
CA ASP A 117 -16.60 -5.95 -4.74
C ASP A 117 -15.96 -5.16 -5.88
N ASP A 118 -16.15 -3.85 -5.91
CA ASP A 118 -15.50 -2.99 -6.90
C ASP A 118 -13.99 -2.92 -6.67
N ALA A 119 -13.56 -2.89 -5.41
CA ALA A 119 -12.14 -2.92 -5.08
C ALA A 119 -11.49 -4.19 -5.62
N LEU A 120 -12.13 -5.35 -5.43
CA LEU A 120 -11.62 -6.63 -5.93
C LEU A 120 -11.50 -6.66 -7.45
N THR A 121 -12.39 -5.97 -8.15
CA THR A 121 -12.34 -5.87 -9.60
C THR A 121 -11.27 -4.90 -10.09
N ARG A 122 -11.10 -3.76 -9.41
CA ARG A 122 -10.16 -2.72 -9.84
C ARG A 122 -8.71 -3.01 -9.50
N LEU A 123 -8.44 -3.63 -8.35
CA LEU A 123 -7.07 -3.86 -7.87
C LEU A 123 -6.27 -4.66 -8.88
N ARG A 124 -5.09 -4.14 -9.23
CA ARG A 124 -4.21 -4.73 -10.24
C ARG A 124 -3.50 -5.97 -9.74
N TYR A 125 -3.14 -6.01 -8.45
CA TYR A 125 -2.28 -7.06 -7.91
C TYR A 125 -3.07 -8.10 -7.12
N ASP A 126 -2.74 -9.39 -7.34
CA ASP A 126 -3.36 -10.50 -6.62
C ASP A 126 -3.15 -10.40 -5.11
N SER A 127 -1.97 -9.95 -4.68
CA SER A 127 -1.67 -9.78 -3.26
C SER A 127 -2.59 -8.77 -2.59
N ASP A 128 -2.92 -7.68 -3.27
CA ASP A 128 -3.86 -6.67 -2.77
C ASP A 128 -5.27 -7.25 -2.67
N ARG A 129 -5.70 -8.01 -3.68
CA ARG A 129 -7.01 -8.68 -3.67
C ARG A 129 -7.13 -9.67 -2.53
N ARG A 130 -6.06 -10.45 -2.26
CA ARG A 130 -6.05 -11.41 -1.15
C ARG A 130 -6.19 -10.71 0.20
N LEU A 131 -5.52 -9.57 0.37
CA LEU A 131 -5.65 -8.76 1.60
C LEU A 131 -7.10 -8.30 1.80
N VAL A 132 -7.72 -7.76 0.77
CA VAL A 132 -9.11 -7.31 0.84
C VAL A 132 -10.05 -8.48 1.13
N ASN A 133 -9.82 -9.64 0.52
CA ASN A 133 -10.62 -10.84 0.76
C ASN A 133 -10.48 -11.38 2.17
N SER A 134 -9.34 -11.12 2.83
CA SER A 134 -9.05 -11.65 4.17
C SER A 134 -9.64 -10.81 5.31
N LEU A 135 -10.24 -9.69 4.99
CA LEU A 135 -10.80 -8.78 6.01
C LEU A 135 -12.05 -9.35 6.69
#